data_3d957b868f758eedfdf164f2572066a2
#
_entry.id   3d957b868f758eedfdf164f2572066a2
#
_cell.length_a   1.000
_cell.length_b   1.000
_cell.length_c   1.000
_cell.angle_alpha   90.00
_cell.angle_beta   90.00
_cell.angle_gamma   90.00
#
_symmetry.space_group_name_H-M   'P 1'
#
loop_
_entity.id
_entity.type
_entity.pdbx_description
1 polymer ?
#
loop_
_entity_poly.entity_id
_entity_poly.type
_entity_poly.pdbx_seq_one_letter_code
_entity_poly.pdbx_strand_id
1 'polypeptide(L)'
;MSNYGSIEEENRPLIQPGVQQAQLTLPDGSIIDVHKKEVNVIVDGVQVKYKEGVLSYEPTVTTQHEEKNVEEKPVKSNELIIPRGGENTVILADGTTVHLNAGSKLTYPVRFAGKRRIVALEGEAYFEVVQDESHPFVVQTHLGEVMVLGTAFNVNAYTDASVCYTTLVHGKVQFSAPNVGTVTLQPGEQAVVSANGTEKRTVDLDEYIGWVNGVYNFKNRSLGEIMETFERWYDIQVYYETPDLRDITYSGSLKRYGAVNSFLDALELTGDCLLYTSPSPRDR
;
A
#
# COMPACT_ATOMS: atom_id res chain seq x y z
N MET A 1 -20.11 -39.45 -22.13
CA MET A 1 -20.17 -39.54 -20.66
C MET A 1 -18.75 -39.54 -20.18
N SER A 2 -18.21 -38.37 -19.93
CA SER A 2 -16.83 -38.20 -19.44
C SER A 2 -16.87 -38.26 -17.91
N ASN A 3 -16.21 -39.27 -17.37
CA ASN A 3 -15.94 -39.37 -15.94
C ASN A 3 -14.96 -38.22 -15.53
N TYR A 4 -15.50 -37.14 -15.04
CA TYR A 4 -14.73 -36.23 -14.23
C TYR A 4 -14.61 -36.86 -12.83
N GLY A 5 -13.43 -37.42 -12.58
CA GLY A 5 -13.09 -37.97 -11.30
C GLY A 5 -13.27 -36.93 -10.19
N SER A 6 -13.95 -37.31 -9.13
CA SER A 6 -13.97 -36.61 -7.86
C SER A 6 -12.52 -36.43 -7.38
N ILE A 7 -11.98 -35.22 -7.57
CA ILE A 7 -10.69 -34.86 -7.00
C ILE A 7 -10.95 -34.65 -5.52
N GLU A 8 -10.24 -35.42 -4.71
CA GLU A 8 -10.32 -35.45 -3.26
C GLU A 8 -10.17 -34.02 -2.69
N GLU A 9 -11.23 -33.53 -2.04
CA GLU A 9 -11.30 -32.24 -1.33
C GLU A 9 -10.30 -32.17 -0.14
N GLU A 10 -9.60 -33.27 0.19
CA GLU A 10 -8.88 -33.43 1.45
C GLU A 10 -7.47 -32.81 1.49
N ASN A 11 -6.94 -32.16 0.44
CA ASN A 11 -5.51 -31.77 0.46
C ASN A 11 -5.18 -30.44 -0.24
N ARG A 12 -6.09 -29.45 -0.23
CA ARG A 12 -5.67 -28.10 -0.67
C ARG A 12 -4.72 -27.49 0.37
N PRO A 13 -3.51 -27.08 -0.04
CA PRO A 13 -2.62 -26.37 0.88
C PRO A 13 -3.31 -25.08 1.35
N LEU A 14 -3.21 -24.79 2.66
CA LEU A 14 -3.68 -23.52 3.22
C LEU A 14 -2.79 -22.40 2.71
N ILE A 15 -3.38 -21.47 1.97
CA ILE A 15 -2.70 -20.27 1.51
C ILE A 15 -2.74 -19.26 2.65
N GLN A 16 -1.57 -19.02 3.24
CA GLN A 16 -1.43 -18.17 4.42
C GLN A 16 -1.45 -16.69 4.04
N PRO A 17 -2.01 -15.84 4.91
CA PRO A 17 -1.97 -14.39 4.71
C PRO A 17 -0.55 -13.84 4.81
N GLY A 18 -0.36 -12.64 4.29
CA GLY A 18 0.86 -11.86 4.46
C GLY A 18 1.18 -11.55 5.92
N VAL A 19 2.41 -11.08 6.14
CA VAL A 19 2.96 -10.80 7.47
C VAL A 19 3.62 -9.42 7.51
N GLN A 20 3.95 -8.95 8.72
CA GLN A 20 4.75 -7.75 8.91
C GLN A 20 6.16 -7.99 8.40
N GLN A 21 6.54 -7.39 7.26
CA GLN A 21 7.88 -7.48 6.68
C GLN A 21 8.17 -6.31 5.74
N ALA A 22 9.42 -5.84 5.77
CA ALA A 22 9.89 -4.80 4.88
C ALA A 22 11.41 -4.84 4.73
N GLN A 23 11.92 -4.18 3.71
CA GLN A 23 13.33 -3.94 3.45
C GLN A 23 13.59 -2.44 3.42
N LEU A 24 14.41 -1.96 4.36
CA LEU A 24 14.80 -0.56 4.46
C LEU A 24 16.17 -0.38 3.82
N THR A 25 16.25 0.42 2.76
CA THR A 25 17.51 0.89 2.19
C THR A 25 17.83 2.26 2.74
N LEU A 26 18.98 2.38 3.42
CA LEU A 26 19.48 3.63 3.97
C LEU A 26 20.21 4.47 2.92
N PRO A 27 20.47 5.76 3.18
CA PRO A 27 21.10 6.66 2.20
C PRO A 27 22.53 6.29 1.80
N ASP A 28 23.21 5.46 2.58
CA ASP A 28 24.54 4.92 2.27
C ASP A 28 24.49 3.64 1.42
N GLY A 29 23.28 3.20 1.06
CA GLY A 29 23.04 1.98 0.31
C GLY A 29 22.97 0.71 1.16
N SER A 30 23.13 0.80 2.48
CA SER A 30 22.94 -0.36 3.36
C SER A 30 21.48 -0.80 3.40
N ILE A 31 21.26 -2.12 3.41
CA ILE A 31 19.92 -2.73 3.41
C ILE A 31 19.69 -3.41 4.75
N ILE A 32 18.56 -3.11 5.36
CA ILE A 32 18.11 -3.65 6.65
C ILE A 32 16.78 -4.40 6.45
N ASP A 33 16.78 -5.65 6.85
CA ASP A 33 15.60 -6.51 6.86
C ASP A 33 14.82 -6.29 8.16
N VAL A 34 13.73 -5.51 8.12
CA VAL A 34 13.06 -4.99 9.31
C VAL A 34 12.09 -5.97 9.98
N HIS A 35 11.94 -7.19 9.49
CA HIS A 35 11.11 -8.21 10.14
C HIS A 35 11.88 -9.16 11.08
N LYS A 36 13.22 -9.22 10.93
CA LYS A 36 14.06 -10.24 11.61
C LYS A 36 14.70 -9.76 12.90
N LYS A 37 14.85 -8.45 13.10
CA LYS A 37 15.56 -7.89 14.25
C LYS A 37 14.99 -6.52 14.62
N GLU A 38 15.02 -6.19 15.90
CA GLU A 38 14.90 -4.80 16.34
C GLU A 38 16.03 -4.00 15.70
N VAL A 39 15.69 -2.89 15.07
CA VAL A 39 16.64 -1.96 14.45
C VAL A 39 16.78 -0.75 15.36
N ASN A 40 18.00 -0.33 15.59
CA ASN A 40 18.30 0.90 16.31
C ASN A 40 19.62 1.46 15.75
N VAL A 41 19.51 2.34 14.77
CA VAL A 41 20.67 2.96 14.08
C VAL A 41 20.50 4.46 14.01
N ILE A 42 21.61 5.20 13.92
CA ILE A 42 21.59 6.65 13.73
C ILE A 42 21.98 6.96 12.28
N VAL A 43 21.12 7.68 11.57
CA VAL A 43 21.32 8.11 10.18
C VAL A 43 21.13 9.62 10.12
N ASP A 44 22.16 10.36 9.71
CA ASP A 44 22.13 11.85 9.61
C ASP A 44 21.60 12.56 10.86
N GLY A 45 21.95 12.06 12.08
CA GLY A 45 21.49 12.64 13.34
C GLY A 45 20.04 12.31 13.70
N VAL A 46 19.42 11.38 13.00
CA VAL A 46 18.08 10.85 13.30
C VAL A 46 18.23 9.40 13.75
N GLN A 47 17.59 9.05 14.86
CA GLN A 47 17.53 7.68 15.35
C GLN A 47 16.42 6.93 14.60
N VAL A 48 16.79 5.86 13.89
CA VAL A 48 15.87 4.97 13.19
C VAL A 48 15.66 3.74 14.06
N LYS A 49 14.43 3.51 14.48
CA LYS A 49 14.02 2.37 15.32
C LYS A 49 13.01 1.52 14.60
N TYR A 50 13.15 0.20 14.69
CA TYR A 50 12.08 -0.75 14.34
C TYR A 50 11.73 -1.58 15.56
N LYS A 51 10.48 -1.52 15.96
CA LYS A 51 9.96 -2.27 17.09
C LYS A 51 8.48 -2.59 16.88
N GLU A 52 8.08 -3.83 17.16
CA GLU A 52 6.68 -4.28 17.14
C GLU A 52 5.95 -3.98 15.81
N GLY A 53 6.64 -4.13 14.67
CA GLY A 53 6.06 -3.90 13.33
C GLY A 53 6.06 -2.43 12.88
N VAL A 54 6.61 -1.50 13.68
CA VAL A 54 6.64 -0.07 13.38
C VAL A 54 8.07 0.43 13.21
N LEU A 55 8.35 1.06 12.07
CA LEU A 55 9.57 1.79 11.80
C LEU A 55 9.36 3.26 12.19
N SER A 56 10.23 3.83 13.03
CA SER A 56 10.10 5.21 13.50
C SER A 56 11.39 6.01 13.39
N TYR A 57 11.25 7.33 13.22
CA TYR A 57 12.33 8.30 13.07
C TYR A 57 12.24 9.34 14.18
N GLU A 58 13.24 9.35 15.07
CA GLU A 58 13.29 10.27 16.19
C GLU A 58 14.55 11.15 16.08
N PRO A 59 14.45 12.50 16.20
CA PRO A 59 15.63 13.35 16.22
C PRO A 59 16.50 13.01 17.44
N THR A 60 17.82 12.90 17.25
CA THR A 60 18.74 12.75 18.37
C THR A 60 18.92 14.12 19.07
N VAL A 61 18.97 14.12 20.40
CA VAL A 61 19.00 15.32 21.25
C VAL A 61 20.17 16.29 20.94
N THR A 62 21.13 15.85 20.14
CA THR A 62 22.34 16.64 19.82
C THR A 62 22.14 17.73 18.77
N THR A 63 20.97 17.76 18.08
CA THR A 63 20.75 18.67 16.94
C THR A 63 20.03 19.98 17.28
N GLN A 64 19.81 20.30 18.56
CA GLN A 64 19.09 21.53 18.95
C GLN A 64 19.92 22.83 18.87
N HIS A 65 21.21 22.82 18.47
CA HIS A 65 22.08 24.01 18.54
C HIS A 65 22.84 24.39 17.26
N GLU A 66 22.51 23.86 16.08
CA GLU A 66 23.14 24.33 14.83
C GLU A 66 22.13 24.94 13.84
N GLU A 67 21.34 25.90 14.30
CA GLU A 67 20.67 26.86 13.42
C GLU A 67 21.62 28.05 13.14
N LYS A 68 22.68 27.86 12.37
CA LYS A 68 23.34 28.96 11.64
C LYS A 68 24.18 28.38 10.49
N ASN A 69 23.78 28.70 9.24
CA ASN A 69 24.47 28.38 7.98
C ASN A 69 24.55 26.91 7.61
N VAL A 70 23.38 26.29 7.32
CA VAL A 70 23.35 25.05 6.55
C VAL A 70 23.25 25.45 5.07
N GLU A 71 24.39 25.40 4.36
CA GLU A 71 24.33 25.17 2.91
C GLU A 71 23.36 24.01 2.68
N GLU A 72 22.42 24.14 1.75
CA GLU A 72 21.42 23.13 1.41
C GLU A 72 22.13 21.86 0.93
N LYS A 73 22.62 21.05 1.85
CA LYS A 73 23.08 19.70 1.53
C LYS A 73 21.88 18.92 1.00
N PRO A 74 22.04 18.18 -0.10
CA PRO A 74 20.95 17.36 -0.63
C PRO A 74 20.42 16.45 0.48
N VAL A 75 19.12 16.52 0.74
CA VAL A 75 18.47 15.71 1.77
C VAL A 75 18.56 14.26 1.34
N LYS A 76 19.19 13.45 2.17
CA LYS A 76 19.32 12.02 1.92
C LYS A 76 17.98 11.33 2.14
N SER A 77 17.64 10.39 1.27
CA SER A 77 16.37 9.65 1.31
C SER A 77 16.59 8.18 1.67
N ASN A 78 15.63 7.63 2.37
CA ASN A 78 15.46 6.20 2.58
C ASN A 78 14.48 5.65 1.54
N GLU A 79 14.57 4.34 1.28
CA GLU A 79 13.61 3.59 0.52
C GLU A 79 13.10 2.42 1.36
N LEU A 80 11.78 2.34 1.57
CA LEU A 80 11.12 1.24 2.27
C LEU A 80 10.35 0.41 1.26
N ILE A 81 10.76 -0.82 1.07
CA ILE A 81 10.18 -1.78 0.12
C ILE A 81 9.40 -2.83 0.90
N ILE A 82 8.13 -2.97 0.56
CA ILE A 82 7.25 -4.01 1.06
C ILE A 82 7.14 -5.09 -0.01
N PRO A 83 7.59 -6.31 0.24
CA PRO A 83 7.44 -7.40 -0.73
C PRO A 83 5.98 -7.83 -0.86
N ARG A 84 5.65 -8.64 -1.85
CA ARG A 84 4.38 -9.37 -1.91
C ARG A 84 4.27 -10.23 -0.65
N GLY A 85 3.08 -10.40 -0.11
CA GLY A 85 2.86 -11.06 1.18
C GLY A 85 3.36 -10.26 2.38
N GLY A 86 3.65 -8.96 2.21
CA GLY A 86 4.15 -8.09 3.25
C GLY A 86 3.24 -6.91 3.56
N GLU A 87 3.41 -6.35 4.74
CA GLU A 87 2.93 -5.01 5.11
C GLU A 87 3.86 -4.40 6.15
N ASN A 88 3.85 -3.10 6.30
CA ASN A 88 4.60 -2.43 7.36
C ASN A 88 4.03 -1.04 7.67
N THR A 89 4.34 -0.53 8.85
CA THR A 89 4.00 0.82 9.26
C THR A 89 5.27 1.63 9.50
N VAL A 90 5.33 2.85 8.97
CA VAL A 90 6.41 3.80 9.24
C VAL A 90 5.85 5.10 9.81
N ILE A 91 6.50 5.60 10.87
CA ILE A 91 6.27 6.94 11.41
C ILE A 91 7.43 7.81 10.92
N LEU A 92 7.12 8.77 10.07
CA LEU A 92 8.09 9.68 9.46
C LEU A 92 8.61 10.71 10.48
N ALA A 93 9.66 11.45 10.12
CA ALA A 93 10.31 12.41 11.01
C ALA A 93 9.42 13.59 11.45
N ASP A 94 8.32 13.85 10.75
CA ASP A 94 7.31 14.86 11.11
C ASP A 94 6.17 14.29 11.97
N GLY A 95 6.22 12.98 12.31
CA GLY A 95 5.17 12.26 13.04
C GLY A 95 4.06 11.71 12.16
N THR A 96 4.09 11.93 10.84
CA THR A 96 3.12 11.33 9.90
C THR A 96 3.23 9.81 9.93
N THR A 97 2.09 9.13 10.10
CA THR A 97 2.02 7.65 10.05
C THR A 97 1.63 7.21 8.65
N VAL A 98 2.37 6.23 8.13
CA VAL A 98 2.12 5.62 6.82
C VAL A 98 2.02 4.12 6.96
N HIS A 99 0.85 3.55 6.66
CA HIS A 99 0.66 2.11 6.54
C HIS A 99 0.87 1.73 5.08
N LEU A 100 1.78 0.80 4.82
CA LEU A 100 2.13 0.34 3.47
C LEU A 100 1.59 -1.06 3.22
N ASN A 101 0.91 -1.24 2.10
CA ASN A 101 0.35 -2.51 1.65
C ASN A 101 1.38 -3.33 0.86
N ALA A 102 1.05 -4.60 0.61
CA ALA A 102 1.91 -5.55 -0.10
C ALA A 102 2.33 -5.07 -1.50
N GLY A 103 3.58 -5.28 -1.86
CA GLY A 103 4.13 -4.87 -3.15
C GLY A 103 4.36 -3.36 -3.29
N SER A 104 4.44 -2.62 -2.18
CA SER A 104 4.59 -1.16 -2.19
C SER A 104 6.03 -0.72 -1.91
N LYS A 105 6.36 0.48 -2.39
CA LYS A 105 7.63 1.15 -2.15
C LYS A 105 7.39 2.61 -1.79
N LEU A 106 7.97 3.06 -0.68
CA LEU A 106 7.96 4.46 -0.24
C LEU A 106 9.38 5.01 -0.21
N THR A 107 9.61 6.10 -0.93
CA THR A 107 10.84 6.87 -0.87
C THR A 107 10.58 8.16 -0.10
N TYR A 108 11.35 8.42 0.95
CA TYR A 108 11.13 9.56 1.84
C TYR A 108 12.45 10.05 2.44
N PRO A 109 12.55 11.35 2.73
CA PRO A 109 13.76 11.91 3.32
C PRO A 109 13.92 11.47 4.79
N VAL A 110 15.16 11.34 5.26
CA VAL A 110 15.45 11.05 6.67
C VAL A 110 14.84 12.14 7.58
N ARG A 111 14.80 13.37 7.10
CA ARG A 111 14.11 14.52 7.72
C ARG A 111 13.55 15.43 6.64
N PHE A 112 12.40 16.02 6.88
CA PHE A 112 11.86 17.03 5.97
C PHE A 112 12.61 18.34 6.10
N ALA A 113 12.93 18.95 4.95
CA ALA A 113 13.56 20.26 4.84
C ALA A 113 12.89 21.04 3.71
N GLY A 114 12.89 22.38 3.83
CA GLY A 114 12.29 23.25 2.82
C GLY A 114 10.79 23.46 3.02
N LYS A 115 10.11 23.94 1.98
CA LYS A 115 8.72 24.43 2.02
C LYS A 115 7.65 23.35 1.90
N ARG A 116 8.01 22.12 1.53
CA ARG A 116 7.09 20.99 1.35
C ARG A 116 7.67 19.71 1.94
N ARG A 117 6.83 18.86 2.48
CA ARG A 117 7.14 17.51 2.96
C ARG A 117 6.85 16.53 1.83
N ILE A 118 7.86 16.08 1.12
CA ILE A 118 7.68 15.29 -0.12
C ILE A 118 8.10 13.85 0.13
N VAL A 119 7.22 12.92 -0.29
CA VAL A 119 7.49 11.48 -0.37
C VAL A 119 7.08 10.98 -1.75
N ALA A 120 7.67 9.87 -2.22
CA ALA A 120 7.26 9.20 -3.46
C ALA A 120 6.73 7.80 -3.14
N LEU A 121 5.59 7.45 -3.75
CA LEU A 121 4.91 6.17 -3.57
C LEU A 121 4.76 5.42 -4.89
N GLU A 122 5.18 4.16 -4.87
CA GLU A 122 4.79 3.14 -5.84
C GLU A 122 4.03 2.05 -5.07
N GLY A 123 2.80 1.71 -5.47
CA GLY A 123 1.96 0.76 -4.72
C GLY A 123 0.85 1.42 -3.93
N GLU A 124 0.49 0.85 -2.79
CA GLU A 124 -0.63 1.32 -1.97
C GLU A 124 -0.20 1.67 -0.56
N ALA A 125 -0.64 2.85 -0.10
CA ALA A 125 -0.41 3.30 1.27
C ALA A 125 -1.58 4.14 1.80
N TYR A 126 -1.83 3.98 3.10
CA TYR A 126 -2.73 4.83 3.88
C TYR A 126 -1.91 5.78 4.74
N PHE A 127 -2.23 7.06 4.65
CA PHE A 127 -1.52 8.14 5.29
C PHE A 127 -2.38 8.80 6.38
N GLU A 128 -1.80 9.00 7.56
CA GLU A 128 -2.32 9.86 8.61
C GLU A 128 -1.34 11.01 8.80
N VAL A 129 -1.56 12.09 8.05
CA VAL A 129 -0.62 13.21 7.96
C VAL A 129 -0.83 14.19 9.10
N VAL A 130 0.26 14.50 9.80
CA VAL A 130 0.28 15.55 10.84
C VAL A 130 -0.05 16.91 10.21
N GLN A 131 -0.95 17.65 10.87
CA GLN A 131 -1.37 18.96 10.40
C GLN A 131 -0.22 19.98 10.46
N ASP A 132 0.12 20.55 9.29
CA ASP A 132 1.04 21.69 9.16
C ASP A 132 0.69 22.45 7.87
N GLU A 133 0.06 23.60 8.04
CA GLU A 133 -0.36 24.47 6.93
C GLU A 133 0.83 25.20 6.27
N SER A 134 1.93 25.36 7.03
CA SER A 134 3.13 26.05 6.56
C SER A 134 3.97 25.19 5.63
N HIS A 135 3.91 23.86 5.80
CA HIS A 135 4.68 22.88 5.02
C HIS A 135 3.75 21.78 4.50
N PRO A 136 3.08 21.98 3.37
CA PRO A 136 2.21 20.97 2.75
C PRO A 136 2.91 19.63 2.59
N PHE A 137 2.18 18.52 2.83
CA PHE A 137 2.65 17.17 2.59
C PHE A 137 2.26 16.75 1.17
N VAL A 138 3.22 16.19 0.43
CA VAL A 138 3.03 15.83 -0.98
C VAL A 138 3.43 14.38 -1.20
N VAL A 139 2.50 13.57 -1.70
CA VAL A 139 2.77 12.22 -2.18
C VAL A 139 2.90 12.26 -3.70
N GLN A 140 4.09 11.97 -4.20
CA GLN A 140 4.35 11.84 -5.63
C GLN A 140 4.07 10.41 -6.07
N THR A 141 3.33 10.27 -7.16
CA THR A 141 3.03 9.00 -7.83
C THR A 141 3.41 9.08 -9.31
N HIS A 142 3.39 7.97 -10.01
CA HIS A 142 3.67 7.94 -11.47
C HIS A 142 2.62 8.68 -12.31
N LEU A 143 1.41 8.96 -11.79
CA LEU A 143 0.34 9.68 -12.49
C LEU A 143 0.11 11.11 -12.02
N GLY A 144 0.72 11.53 -10.90
CA GLY A 144 0.55 12.90 -10.38
C GLY A 144 0.94 13.05 -8.92
N GLU A 145 0.58 14.19 -8.35
CA GLU A 145 0.87 14.56 -6.96
C GLU A 145 -0.41 14.70 -6.14
N VAL A 146 -0.39 14.15 -4.93
CA VAL A 146 -1.42 14.33 -3.90
C VAL A 146 -0.90 15.32 -2.87
N MET A 147 -1.54 16.47 -2.67
CA MET A 147 -1.15 17.49 -1.71
C MET A 147 -2.18 17.63 -0.59
N VAL A 148 -1.70 17.66 0.65
CA VAL A 148 -2.53 17.78 1.86
C VAL A 148 -1.86 18.66 2.91
N LEU A 149 -2.63 19.15 3.90
CA LEU A 149 -2.14 19.96 5.01
C LEU A 149 -2.24 19.26 6.38
N GLY A 150 -3.02 18.18 6.48
CA GLY A 150 -3.29 17.43 7.71
C GLY A 150 -4.54 16.58 7.47
N THR A 151 -4.36 15.34 7.04
CA THR A 151 -5.41 14.60 6.32
C THR A 151 -5.19 13.11 6.50
N ALA A 152 -6.26 12.34 6.59
CA ALA A 152 -6.26 10.89 6.50
C ALA A 152 -6.79 10.44 5.13
N PHE A 153 -6.00 9.71 4.35
CA PHE A 153 -6.35 9.30 2.99
C PHE A 153 -5.57 8.05 2.54
N ASN A 154 -6.12 7.33 1.56
CA ASN A 154 -5.48 6.19 0.91
C ASN A 154 -5.05 6.57 -0.51
N VAL A 155 -3.88 6.13 -0.91
CA VAL A 155 -3.38 6.22 -2.29
C VAL A 155 -3.05 4.83 -2.77
N ASN A 156 -3.66 4.41 -3.90
CA ASN A 156 -3.34 3.17 -4.60
C ASN A 156 -2.80 3.55 -5.98
N ALA A 157 -1.49 3.38 -6.17
CA ALA A 157 -0.73 3.82 -7.33
C ALA A 157 0.29 2.76 -7.75
N TYR A 158 -0.15 1.50 -7.88
CA TYR A 158 0.69 0.42 -8.40
C TYR A 158 1.09 0.71 -9.86
N THR A 159 2.35 0.53 -10.18
CA THR A 159 2.90 0.85 -11.53
C THR A 159 2.49 -0.16 -12.61
N ASP A 160 2.04 -1.35 -12.21
CA ASP A 160 1.44 -2.36 -13.08
C ASP A 160 -0.05 -2.08 -13.40
N ALA A 161 -0.66 -1.10 -12.69
CA ALA A 161 -2.00 -0.64 -12.95
C ALA A 161 -2.00 0.64 -13.83
N SER A 162 -2.98 0.76 -14.72
CA SER A 162 -3.16 1.95 -15.58
C SER A 162 -3.89 3.10 -14.89
N VAL A 163 -4.30 2.91 -13.63
CA VAL A 163 -5.14 3.84 -12.87
C VAL A 163 -4.58 4.02 -11.46
N CYS A 164 -4.59 5.26 -10.99
CA CYS A 164 -4.29 5.61 -9.61
C CYS A 164 -5.58 6.03 -8.89
N TYR A 165 -5.77 5.55 -7.67
CA TYR A 165 -6.90 5.91 -6.81
C TYR A 165 -6.40 6.71 -5.61
N THR A 166 -7.05 7.85 -5.34
CA THR A 166 -6.83 8.60 -4.10
C THR A 166 -8.17 8.76 -3.39
N THR A 167 -8.31 8.15 -2.22
CA THR A 167 -9.56 8.12 -1.44
C THR A 167 -9.40 8.94 -0.17
N LEU A 168 -10.26 9.93 0.04
CA LEU A 168 -10.19 10.82 1.19
C LEU A 168 -11.08 10.33 2.32
N VAL A 169 -10.50 10.16 3.52
CA VAL A 169 -11.20 9.78 4.75
C VAL A 169 -11.55 10.99 5.59
N HIS A 170 -10.56 11.85 5.88
CA HIS A 170 -10.73 13.04 6.69
C HIS A 170 -9.84 14.18 6.21
N GLY A 171 -10.30 15.42 6.31
CA GLY A 171 -9.56 16.61 5.92
C GLY A 171 -9.84 17.03 4.48
N LYS A 172 -8.81 17.38 3.73
CA LYS A 172 -8.89 17.84 2.34
C LYS A 172 -7.71 17.35 1.53
N VAL A 173 -7.97 16.82 0.35
CA VAL A 173 -6.96 16.40 -0.63
C VAL A 173 -7.05 17.28 -1.87
N GLN A 174 -5.91 17.67 -2.40
CA GLN A 174 -5.75 18.24 -3.73
C GLN A 174 -4.88 17.28 -4.56
N PHE A 175 -5.47 16.66 -5.58
CA PHE A 175 -4.74 15.85 -6.56
C PHE A 175 -4.44 16.71 -7.79
N SER A 176 -3.20 16.64 -8.30
CA SER A 176 -2.77 17.36 -9.50
C SER A 176 -2.00 16.43 -10.43
N ALA A 177 -2.35 16.42 -11.71
CA ALA A 177 -1.62 15.70 -12.75
C ALA A 177 -1.35 16.60 -13.96
N PRO A 178 -0.21 16.42 -14.66
CA PRO A 178 0.25 17.35 -15.72
C PRO A 178 -0.77 17.59 -16.83
N ASN A 179 -1.53 16.58 -17.24
CA ASN A 179 -2.44 16.65 -18.40
C ASN A 179 -3.92 16.71 -18.00
N VAL A 180 -4.25 16.73 -16.71
CA VAL A 180 -5.61 16.52 -16.22
C VAL A 180 -6.08 17.67 -15.31
N GLY A 181 -5.17 18.53 -14.91
CA GLY A 181 -5.45 19.64 -14.00
C GLY A 181 -5.51 19.20 -12.54
N THR A 182 -6.25 19.96 -11.75
CA THR A 182 -6.34 19.77 -10.29
C THR A 182 -7.75 19.40 -9.88
N VAL A 183 -7.87 18.35 -9.05
CA VAL A 183 -9.12 17.89 -8.44
C VAL A 183 -9.03 18.01 -6.93
N THR A 184 -10.07 18.57 -6.31
CA THR A 184 -10.18 18.66 -4.85
C THR A 184 -11.21 17.64 -4.36
N LEU A 185 -10.83 16.86 -3.34
CA LEU A 185 -11.69 15.86 -2.71
C LEU A 185 -12.22 16.35 -1.35
N GLN A 186 -13.45 15.92 -1.05
CA GLN A 186 -14.10 15.98 0.25
C GLN A 186 -14.11 14.58 0.90
N PRO A 187 -14.27 14.44 2.21
CA PRO A 187 -14.38 13.12 2.85
C PRO A 187 -15.45 12.23 2.19
N GLY A 188 -15.10 10.96 1.93
CA GLY A 188 -15.94 10.02 1.19
C GLY A 188 -15.82 10.12 -0.33
N GLU A 189 -15.01 11.03 -0.86
CA GLU A 189 -14.75 11.14 -2.29
C GLU A 189 -13.43 10.45 -2.67
N GLN A 190 -13.37 9.98 -3.92
CA GLN A 190 -12.21 9.36 -4.54
C GLN A 190 -11.92 10.01 -5.89
N ALA A 191 -10.66 10.31 -6.14
CA ALA A 191 -10.14 10.59 -7.48
C ALA A 191 -9.68 9.29 -8.13
N VAL A 192 -10.12 9.06 -9.35
CA VAL A 192 -9.69 7.97 -10.24
C VAL A 192 -8.93 8.61 -11.39
N VAL A 193 -7.62 8.39 -11.44
CA VAL A 193 -6.73 9.06 -12.37
C VAL A 193 -6.10 8.06 -13.32
N SER A 194 -6.17 8.34 -14.61
CA SER A 194 -5.56 7.56 -15.66
C SER A 194 -4.89 8.46 -16.69
N ALA A 195 -4.20 7.90 -17.66
CA ALA A 195 -3.67 8.64 -18.81
C ALA A 195 -4.76 9.39 -19.60
N ASN A 196 -6.03 8.94 -19.52
CA ASN A 196 -7.16 9.48 -20.28
C ASN A 196 -7.92 10.58 -19.54
N GLY A 197 -7.64 10.80 -18.27
CA GLY A 197 -8.32 11.83 -17.47
C GLY A 197 -8.45 11.51 -15.99
N THR A 198 -9.17 12.40 -15.30
CA THR A 198 -9.51 12.23 -13.87
C THR A 198 -11.02 12.23 -13.71
N GLU A 199 -11.52 11.21 -13.04
CA GLU A 199 -12.89 11.12 -12.56
C GLU A 199 -12.94 11.33 -11.05
N LYS A 200 -13.96 12.02 -10.55
CA LYS A 200 -14.25 12.14 -9.13
C LYS A 200 -15.56 11.46 -8.81
N ARG A 201 -15.58 10.60 -7.79
CA ARG A 201 -16.77 9.86 -7.39
C ARG A 201 -16.87 9.75 -5.86
N THR A 202 -18.09 9.55 -5.35
CA THR A 202 -18.35 9.17 -3.95
C THR A 202 -18.22 7.66 -3.82
N VAL A 203 -17.59 7.20 -2.75
CA VAL A 203 -17.30 5.78 -2.52
C VAL A 203 -17.64 5.36 -1.10
N ASP A 204 -17.84 4.06 -0.92
CA ASP A 204 -17.87 3.44 0.39
C ASP A 204 -16.42 3.29 0.88
N LEU A 205 -16.07 3.97 1.95
CA LEU A 205 -14.69 3.99 2.45
C LEU A 205 -14.19 2.60 2.82
N ASP A 206 -15.06 1.73 3.36
CA ASP A 206 -14.67 0.40 3.81
C ASP A 206 -14.14 -0.49 2.67
N GLU A 207 -14.52 -0.22 1.42
CA GLU A 207 -13.98 -0.92 0.26
C GLU A 207 -12.51 -0.56 -0.04
N TYR A 208 -12.06 0.65 0.35
CA TYR A 208 -10.75 1.18 -0.03
C TYR A 208 -9.76 1.27 1.14
N ILE A 209 -10.26 1.36 2.37
CA ILE A 209 -9.42 1.46 3.58
C ILE A 209 -9.61 0.27 4.53
N GLY A 210 -10.54 -0.64 4.24
CA GLY A 210 -10.81 -1.81 5.08
C GLY A 210 -9.56 -2.65 5.33
N TRP A 211 -8.62 -2.68 4.38
CA TRP A 211 -7.36 -3.39 4.52
C TRP A 211 -6.51 -2.92 5.72
N VAL A 212 -6.54 -1.63 6.05
CA VAL A 212 -5.89 -1.07 7.26
C VAL A 212 -6.54 -1.61 8.52
N ASN A 213 -7.86 -1.85 8.47
CA ASN A 213 -8.66 -2.40 9.57
C ASN A 213 -8.69 -3.93 9.60
N GLY A 214 -7.90 -4.60 8.76
CA GLY A 214 -7.79 -6.05 8.70
C GLY A 214 -8.96 -6.75 8.00
N VAL A 215 -9.70 -6.06 7.13
CA VAL A 215 -10.82 -6.61 6.37
C VAL A 215 -10.75 -6.16 4.91
N TYR A 216 -10.93 -7.07 3.98
CA TYR A 216 -11.22 -6.74 2.59
C TYR A 216 -12.72 -6.74 2.37
N ASN A 217 -13.25 -5.63 1.86
CA ASN A 217 -14.65 -5.49 1.49
C ASN A 217 -14.75 -5.30 -0.03
N PHE A 218 -15.53 -6.14 -0.67
CA PHE A 218 -15.78 -6.09 -2.11
C PHE A 218 -17.27 -5.86 -2.35
N LYS A 219 -17.61 -4.91 -3.19
CA LYS A 219 -18.96 -4.61 -3.59
C LYS A 219 -19.03 -4.52 -5.10
N ASN A 220 -19.62 -5.54 -5.71
CA ASN A 220 -19.72 -5.67 -7.17
C ASN A 220 -18.37 -5.51 -7.87
N ARG A 221 -17.30 -6.10 -7.26
CA ARG A 221 -15.94 -6.09 -7.80
C ARG A 221 -15.72 -7.26 -8.72
N SER A 222 -15.02 -7.03 -9.83
CA SER A 222 -14.64 -8.11 -10.74
C SER A 222 -13.69 -9.10 -10.06
N LEU A 223 -13.77 -10.36 -10.44
CA LEU A 223 -12.86 -11.41 -9.97
C LEU A 223 -11.41 -11.02 -10.25
N GLY A 224 -11.16 -10.37 -11.39
CA GLY A 224 -9.84 -9.85 -11.74
C GLY A 224 -9.28 -8.90 -10.68
N GLU A 225 -10.05 -7.88 -10.28
CA GLU A 225 -9.64 -6.89 -9.27
C GLU A 225 -9.46 -7.54 -7.87
N ILE A 226 -10.33 -8.48 -7.51
CA ILE A 226 -10.21 -9.21 -6.24
C ILE A 226 -8.93 -10.04 -6.22
N MET A 227 -8.68 -10.79 -7.29
CA MET A 227 -7.49 -11.65 -7.38
C MET A 227 -6.20 -10.86 -7.48
N GLU A 228 -6.15 -9.70 -8.11
CA GLU A 228 -4.99 -8.80 -8.08
C GLU A 228 -4.64 -8.36 -6.64
N THR A 229 -5.66 -8.10 -5.80
CA THR A 229 -5.45 -7.82 -4.37
C THR A 229 -4.88 -9.04 -3.65
N PHE A 230 -5.42 -10.22 -3.91
CA PHE A 230 -4.97 -11.48 -3.28
C PHE A 230 -3.60 -11.92 -3.75
N GLU A 231 -3.29 -11.76 -5.03
CA GLU A 231 -1.97 -12.02 -5.57
C GLU A 231 -0.89 -11.26 -4.80
N ARG A 232 -1.14 -9.98 -4.47
CA ARG A 232 -0.19 -9.16 -3.70
C ARG A 232 -0.12 -9.59 -2.24
N TRP A 233 -1.27 -9.79 -1.58
CA TRP A 233 -1.31 -10.05 -0.14
C TRP A 233 -0.95 -11.48 0.25
N TYR A 234 -1.35 -12.46 -0.54
CA TYR A 234 -1.06 -13.88 -0.28
C TYR A 234 0.19 -14.39 -1.03
N ASP A 235 0.86 -13.54 -1.80
CA ASP A 235 2.01 -13.87 -2.68
C ASP A 235 1.74 -15.09 -3.57
N ILE A 236 0.57 -15.11 -4.19
CA ILE A 236 0.13 -16.13 -5.14
C ILE A 236 0.15 -15.62 -6.58
N GLN A 237 0.03 -16.53 -7.54
CA GLN A 237 -0.20 -16.22 -8.95
C GLN A 237 -1.54 -16.84 -9.37
N VAL A 238 -2.34 -16.07 -10.11
CA VAL A 238 -3.66 -16.48 -10.57
C VAL A 238 -3.65 -16.58 -12.09
N TYR A 239 -4.11 -17.72 -12.58
CA TYR A 239 -4.27 -17.98 -14.01
C TYR A 239 -5.74 -18.26 -14.32
N TYR A 240 -6.26 -17.65 -15.36
CA TYR A 240 -7.64 -17.82 -15.81
C TYR A 240 -7.66 -18.73 -17.03
N GLU A 241 -8.48 -19.78 -17.01
CA GLU A 241 -8.66 -20.67 -18.17
C GLU A 241 -9.24 -19.92 -19.37
N THR A 242 -10.21 -19.02 -19.09
CA THR A 242 -10.77 -18.10 -20.07
C THR A 242 -10.73 -16.66 -19.56
N PRO A 243 -10.48 -15.67 -20.43
CA PRO A 243 -10.43 -14.25 -20.03
C PRO A 243 -11.73 -13.75 -19.38
N ASP A 244 -12.87 -14.24 -19.80
CA ASP A 244 -14.19 -13.79 -19.35
C ASP A 244 -14.45 -14.02 -17.85
N LEU A 245 -13.72 -14.97 -17.23
CA LEU A 245 -13.80 -15.22 -15.80
C LEU A 245 -13.36 -14.00 -14.97
N ARG A 246 -12.49 -13.16 -15.50
CA ARG A 246 -12.03 -11.95 -14.81
C ARG A 246 -13.15 -10.93 -14.59
N ASP A 247 -14.16 -10.94 -15.45
CA ASP A 247 -15.23 -9.92 -15.48
C ASP A 247 -16.42 -10.30 -14.59
N ILE A 248 -16.46 -11.53 -14.07
CA ILE A 248 -17.52 -11.96 -13.13
C ILE A 248 -17.38 -11.15 -11.85
N THR A 249 -18.48 -10.61 -11.34
CA THR A 249 -18.46 -9.71 -10.19
C THR A 249 -18.96 -10.39 -8.92
N TYR A 250 -18.29 -10.08 -7.82
CA TYR A 250 -18.61 -10.60 -6.49
C TYR A 250 -18.75 -9.49 -5.45
N SER A 251 -19.55 -9.77 -4.41
CA SER A 251 -19.67 -8.93 -3.24
C SER A 251 -19.51 -9.78 -1.98
N GLY A 252 -18.75 -9.28 -1.02
CA GLY A 252 -18.47 -9.99 0.23
C GLY A 252 -17.37 -9.35 1.04
N SER A 253 -17.08 -9.95 2.18
CA SER A 253 -15.99 -9.49 3.07
C SER A 253 -15.12 -10.68 3.46
N LEU A 254 -13.81 -10.44 3.53
CA LEU A 254 -12.81 -11.41 3.95
C LEU A 254 -11.92 -10.81 5.02
N LYS A 255 -11.67 -11.56 6.10
CA LYS A 255 -10.65 -11.19 7.10
C LYS A 255 -9.28 -11.24 6.44
N ARG A 256 -8.56 -10.13 6.43
CA ARG A 256 -7.24 -9.97 5.80
C ARG A 256 -6.21 -10.97 6.31
N TYR A 257 -6.23 -11.24 7.62
CA TYR A 257 -5.29 -12.15 8.29
C TYR A 257 -5.80 -13.60 8.38
N GLY A 258 -6.86 -13.92 7.66
CA GLY A 258 -7.36 -15.29 7.49
C GLY A 258 -6.78 -15.96 6.25
N ALA A 259 -6.82 -17.30 6.21
CA ALA A 259 -6.50 -18.04 4.99
C ALA A 259 -7.51 -17.70 3.88
N VAL A 260 -7.04 -17.55 2.64
CA VAL A 260 -7.89 -17.21 1.50
C VAL A 260 -8.80 -18.37 1.08
N ASN A 261 -8.50 -19.59 1.55
CA ASN A 261 -9.22 -20.82 1.16
C ASN A 261 -10.74 -20.70 1.32
N SER A 262 -11.22 -20.09 2.43
CA SER A 262 -12.66 -19.90 2.65
C SER A 262 -13.34 -19.03 1.58
N PHE A 263 -12.63 -18.08 1.00
CA PHE A 263 -13.12 -17.28 -0.12
C PHE A 263 -13.11 -18.10 -1.42
N LEU A 264 -12.06 -18.88 -1.65
CA LEU A 264 -11.94 -19.75 -2.81
C LEU A 264 -13.04 -20.83 -2.80
N ASP A 265 -13.29 -21.43 -1.64
CA ASP A 265 -14.39 -22.41 -1.46
C ASP A 265 -15.76 -21.77 -1.74
N ALA A 266 -15.97 -20.53 -1.30
CA ALA A 266 -17.20 -19.80 -1.59
C ALA A 266 -17.38 -19.53 -3.10
N LEU A 267 -16.30 -19.20 -3.82
CA LEU A 267 -16.34 -19.03 -5.28
C LEU A 267 -16.73 -20.33 -6.01
N GLU A 268 -16.20 -21.47 -5.58
CA GLU A 268 -16.58 -22.77 -6.17
C GLU A 268 -18.05 -23.12 -5.94
N LEU A 269 -18.59 -22.75 -4.77
CA LEU A 269 -20.02 -22.98 -4.47
C LEU A 269 -20.96 -22.15 -5.36
N THR A 270 -20.50 -21.05 -5.96
CA THR A 270 -21.32 -20.30 -6.95
C THR A 270 -21.51 -21.07 -8.25
N GLY A 271 -20.65 -22.04 -8.52
CA GLY A 271 -20.68 -22.85 -9.73
C GLY A 271 -20.09 -22.17 -10.97
N ASP A 272 -19.62 -20.92 -10.84
CA ASP A 272 -19.05 -20.13 -11.93
C ASP A 272 -17.57 -20.44 -12.19
N CYS A 273 -16.86 -21.00 -11.19
CA CYS A 273 -15.42 -21.28 -11.25
C CYS A 273 -15.09 -22.65 -10.66
N LEU A 274 -14.23 -23.41 -11.34
CA LEU A 274 -13.48 -24.52 -10.74
C LEU A 274 -12.06 -24.02 -10.45
N LEU A 275 -11.59 -24.21 -9.23
CA LEU A 275 -10.29 -23.72 -8.78
C LEU A 275 -9.31 -24.86 -8.59
N TYR A 276 -8.15 -24.75 -9.23
CA TYR A 276 -7.03 -25.67 -9.05
C TYR A 276 -5.89 -24.95 -8.37
N THR A 277 -5.37 -25.52 -7.29
CA THR A 277 -4.16 -25.01 -6.61
C THR A 277 -2.98 -25.91 -6.92
N SER A 278 -1.84 -25.33 -7.29
CA SER A 278 -0.57 -26.05 -7.43
C SER A 278 0.48 -25.42 -6.51
N PRO A 279 1.43 -26.22 -5.96
CA PRO A 279 2.54 -25.69 -5.19
C PRO A 279 3.33 -24.67 -5.98
N SER A 280 3.76 -23.58 -5.33
CA SER A 280 4.65 -22.60 -5.94
C SER A 280 5.98 -23.26 -6.31
N PRO A 281 6.63 -22.84 -7.43
CA PRO A 281 7.99 -23.29 -7.75
C PRO A 281 9.01 -22.96 -6.66
N ARG A 282 8.67 -22.07 -5.71
CA ARG A 282 9.51 -21.70 -4.55
C ARG A 282 9.45 -22.70 -3.39
N ASP A 283 8.49 -23.64 -3.42
CA ASP A 283 8.30 -24.66 -2.38
C ASP A 283 9.05 -25.98 -2.71
N ARG A 284 9.93 -25.96 -3.71
CA ARG A 284 10.76 -27.11 -4.14
C ARG A 284 12.22 -26.95 -3.79
#